data_b1b229871fde51771040dac2aa3fa1dd
#
_entry.id   b1b229871fde51771040dac2aa3fa1dd
#
_cell.length_a   1.000
_cell.length_b   1.000
_cell.length_c   1.000
_cell.angle_alpha   90.00
_cell.angle_beta   90.00
_cell.angle_gamma   90.00
#
_symmetry.space_group_name_H-M   'P 1'
#
loop_
_entity.id
_entity.type
_entity.pdbx_description
1 polymer ?
#
loop_
_entity_poly.entity_id
_entity_poly.type
_entity_poly.pdbx_seq_one_letter_code
_entity_poly.pdbx_strand_id
1 'polypeptide(L)'
;MDIVNKLKKELLKQAFTEEQKQTERLNECKHIASIYAQPENAIAVLSDMKANISYIYYGGVAEKLGLAERNTAKTIQSIWEEEIFSRIHPDDLQEKHLQELRFFHFLKSVPEKKRPDYYLIHNMRMRDHSGRYVHILHRMFYIASHSN
;
A
#
# COMPACT_ATOMS: atom_id res chain seq x y z
N MET A 1 3.51 17.25 -9.91
CA MET A 1 2.11 16.81 -9.91
C MET A 1 1.48 16.99 -8.54
N ASP A 2 0.43 17.76 -8.51
CA ASP A 2 -0.15 18.23 -7.25
C ASP A 2 -0.76 17.14 -6.39
N ILE A 3 -1.50 16.21 -7.01
CA ILE A 3 -2.16 15.13 -6.25
C ILE A 3 -1.13 14.23 -5.59
N VAL A 4 -0.10 13.82 -6.31
CA VAL A 4 0.95 12.95 -5.80
C VAL A 4 1.68 13.62 -4.64
N ASN A 5 2.12 14.86 -4.84
CA ASN A 5 2.85 15.60 -3.81
C ASN A 5 1.99 15.85 -2.58
N LYS A 6 0.73 16.20 -2.80
CA LYS A 6 -0.21 16.42 -1.70
C LYS A 6 -0.44 15.14 -0.89
N LEU A 7 -0.65 14.02 -1.57
CA LEU A 7 -0.87 12.74 -0.92
C LEU A 7 0.35 12.33 -0.09
N LYS A 8 1.55 12.36 -0.68
CA LYS A 8 2.78 12.04 0.05
C LYS A 8 2.96 12.94 1.27
N LYS A 9 2.75 14.22 1.10
CA LYS A 9 2.90 15.19 2.17
C LYS A 9 1.96 14.92 3.33
N GLU A 10 0.69 14.63 3.04
CA GLU A 10 -0.29 14.33 4.08
C GLU A 10 0.00 13.01 4.78
N LEU A 11 0.41 11.98 4.03
CA LEU A 11 0.73 10.69 4.62
C LEU A 11 1.93 10.77 5.58
N LEU A 12 2.93 11.58 5.24
CA LEU A 12 4.14 11.71 6.06
C LEU A 12 4.00 12.70 7.21
N LYS A 13 2.95 13.52 7.22
CA LYS A 13 2.71 14.49 8.28
C LYS A 13 1.90 13.96 9.46
N GLN A 14 1.47 12.71 9.42
CA GLN A 14 0.69 12.14 10.50
C GLN A 14 1.47 12.17 11.82
N ALA A 15 0.73 12.39 12.92
CA ALA A 15 1.31 12.31 14.25
C ALA A 15 1.54 10.85 14.63
N PHE A 16 2.72 10.54 15.15
CA PHE A 16 3.08 9.20 15.59
C PHE A 16 3.38 9.19 17.09
N THR A 17 3.02 8.10 17.75
CA THR A 17 3.17 7.93 19.18
C THR A 17 4.25 6.89 19.51
N GLU A 18 4.33 6.47 20.72
CA GLU A 18 5.31 5.58 21.34
C GLU A 18 6.03 4.62 20.38
N GLU A 19 7.31 4.87 20.20
CA GLU A 19 8.13 4.18 19.22
C GLU A 19 8.25 2.67 19.45
N GLN A 20 8.37 2.25 20.70
CA GLN A 20 8.51 0.83 21.02
C GLN A 20 7.26 0.03 20.67
N LYS A 21 6.08 0.55 21.01
CA LYS A 21 4.82 -0.12 20.68
C LYS A 21 4.60 -0.14 19.18
N GLN A 22 5.03 0.91 18.49
CA GLN A 22 4.96 0.96 17.04
C GLN A 22 5.83 -0.10 16.39
N THR A 23 7.01 -0.38 16.95
CA THR A 23 7.91 -1.41 16.42
C THR A 23 7.28 -2.80 16.53
N GLU A 24 6.68 -3.13 17.69
CA GLU A 24 5.98 -4.40 17.86
C GLU A 24 4.81 -4.52 16.90
N ARG A 25 4.02 -3.47 16.79
CA ARG A 25 2.87 -3.44 15.89
C ARG A 25 3.32 -3.57 14.43
N LEU A 26 4.40 -2.91 14.07
CA LEU A 26 4.97 -3.00 12.73
C LEU A 26 5.35 -4.45 12.40
N ASN A 27 6.01 -5.14 13.33
CA ASN A 27 6.42 -6.53 13.11
C ASN A 27 5.22 -7.46 12.93
N GLU A 28 4.14 -7.25 13.67
CA GLU A 28 2.89 -7.98 13.47
C GLU A 28 2.33 -7.74 12.08
N CYS A 29 2.29 -6.48 11.66
CA CYS A 29 1.74 -6.12 10.35
C CYS A 29 2.57 -6.67 9.21
N LYS A 30 3.90 -6.68 9.35
CA LYS A 30 4.79 -7.29 8.36
C LYS A 30 4.51 -8.79 8.23
N HIS A 31 4.33 -9.47 9.35
CA HIS A 31 4.01 -10.90 9.34
C HIS A 31 2.69 -11.16 8.64
N ILE A 32 1.65 -10.39 8.98
CA ILE A 32 0.33 -10.53 8.35
C ILE A 32 0.43 -10.28 6.85
N ALA A 33 1.15 -9.24 6.43
CA ALA A 33 1.30 -8.91 5.01
C ALA A 33 1.98 -10.03 4.25
N SER A 34 3.04 -10.63 4.83
CA SER A 34 3.77 -11.72 4.18
C SER A 34 2.90 -12.95 3.99
N ILE A 35 2.08 -13.27 4.99
CA ILE A 35 1.15 -14.40 4.92
C ILE A 35 0.06 -14.13 3.89
N TYR A 36 -0.47 -12.92 3.88
CA TYR A 36 -1.57 -12.54 2.97
C TYR A 36 -1.17 -12.66 1.50
N ALA A 37 0.03 -12.28 1.16
CA ALA A 37 0.48 -12.25 -0.25
C ALA A 37 0.47 -13.64 -0.89
N GLN A 38 0.72 -14.69 -0.13
CA GLN A 38 0.87 -16.05 -0.65
C GLN A 38 -0.47 -16.68 -1.06
N PRO A 39 -1.44 -16.87 -0.14
CA PRO A 39 -2.69 -17.54 -0.49
C PRO A 39 -3.56 -16.73 -1.45
N GLU A 40 -3.45 -15.41 -1.39
CA GLU A 40 -4.25 -14.54 -2.27
C GLU A 40 -3.62 -14.33 -3.64
N ASN A 41 -2.43 -14.90 -3.86
CA ASN A 41 -1.70 -14.70 -5.12
C ASN A 41 -1.48 -13.22 -5.43
N ALA A 42 -1.19 -12.44 -4.40
CA ALA A 42 -1.22 -10.98 -4.43
C ALA A 42 0.17 -10.38 -4.27
N ILE A 43 0.22 -9.07 -4.35
CA ILE A 43 1.34 -8.28 -3.84
C ILE A 43 0.79 -7.55 -2.62
N ALA A 44 1.44 -7.74 -1.48
CA ALA A 44 1.08 -7.03 -0.26
C ALA A 44 2.14 -5.98 0.03
N VAL A 45 1.72 -4.74 0.23
CA VAL A 45 2.62 -3.63 0.54
C VAL A 45 2.24 -3.08 1.91
N LEU A 46 3.19 -3.07 2.81
CA LEU A 46 3.02 -2.41 4.11
C LEU A 46 3.89 -1.16 4.11
N SER A 47 3.25 -0.01 4.27
CA SER A 47 3.95 1.27 4.28
C SER A 47 4.06 1.79 5.71
N ASP A 48 5.29 2.01 6.14
CA ASP A 48 5.58 2.63 7.43
C ASP A 48 5.72 4.14 7.18
N MET A 49 4.67 4.87 7.51
CA MET A 49 4.60 6.32 7.24
C MET A 49 5.60 7.10 8.08
N LYS A 50 5.89 6.64 9.28
CA LYS A 50 6.84 7.32 10.17
C LYS A 50 8.27 7.23 9.63
N ALA A 51 8.65 6.05 9.15
CA ALA A 51 10.01 5.82 8.67
C ALA A 51 10.17 6.11 7.17
N ASN A 52 9.07 6.32 6.45
CA ASN A 52 9.05 6.46 5.00
C ASN A 52 9.69 5.25 4.31
N ILE A 53 9.23 4.07 4.72
CA ILE A 53 9.72 2.78 4.21
C ILE A 53 8.52 1.94 3.80
N SER A 54 8.64 1.19 2.71
CA SER A 54 7.66 0.19 2.32
C SER A 54 8.28 -1.19 2.32
N TYR A 55 7.54 -2.15 2.85
CA TYR A 55 7.87 -3.57 2.85
C TYR A 55 6.94 -4.25 1.87
N ILE A 56 7.50 -4.87 0.84
CA ILE A 56 6.74 -5.43 -0.28
C ILE A 56 6.90 -6.95 -0.27
N TYR A 57 5.79 -7.66 -0.28
CA TYR A 57 5.76 -9.12 -0.29
C TYR A 57 5.09 -9.57 -1.58
N TYR A 58 5.84 -10.30 -2.40
CA TYR A 58 5.43 -10.68 -3.75
C TYR A 58 4.83 -12.08 -3.76
N GLY A 59 3.56 -12.17 -4.14
CA GLY A 59 2.90 -13.43 -4.45
C GLY A 59 2.90 -13.69 -5.95
N GLY A 60 2.03 -14.61 -6.37
CA GLY A 60 2.05 -15.06 -7.77
C GLY A 60 1.75 -14.00 -8.81
N VAL A 61 0.93 -13.00 -8.46
CA VAL A 61 0.64 -11.93 -9.41
C VAL A 61 1.88 -11.14 -9.80
N ALA A 62 2.87 -11.07 -8.91
CA ALA A 62 4.12 -10.37 -9.20
C ALA A 62 4.90 -11.03 -10.33
N GLU A 63 4.87 -12.37 -10.41
CA GLU A 63 5.48 -13.10 -11.52
C GLU A 63 4.77 -12.77 -12.84
N LYS A 64 3.46 -12.78 -12.82
CA LYS A 64 2.65 -12.46 -14.00
C LYS A 64 2.94 -11.07 -14.52
N LEU A 65 3.17 -10.12 -13.62
CA LEU A 65 3.48 -8.73 -13.98
C LEU A 65 4.97 -8.55 -14.32
N GLY A 66 5.81 -9.55 -14.09
CA GLY A 66 7.24 -9.43 -14.34
C GLY A 66 7.97 -8.54 -13.34
N LEU A 67 7.43 -8.41 -12.13
CA LEU A 67 8.02 -7.55 -11.10
C LEU A 67 9.00 -8.30 -10.22
N ALA A 68 8.70 -9.54 -9.86
CA ALA A 68 9.53 -10.34 -8.97
C ALA A 68 9.07 -11.78 -8.99
N GLU A 69 9.90 -12.69 -8.48
CA GLU A 69 9.51 -14.08 -8.28
C GLU A 69 8.56 -14.17 -7.09
N ARG A 70 7.63 -15.14 -7.14
CA ARG A 70 6.71 -15.35 -6.04
C ARG A 70 7.47 -15.76 -4.77
N ASN A 71 6.89 -15.46 -3.62
CA ASN A 71 7.46 -15.75 -2.30
C ASN A 71 8.77 -15.02 -2.03
N THR A 72 8.94 -13.85 -2.65
CA THR A 72 10.08 -12.97 -2.36
C THR A 72 9.58 -11.69 -1.69
N ALA A 73 10.50 -10.97 -1.08
CA ALA A 73 10.19 -9.72 -0.39
C ALA A 73 11.26 -8.68 -0.71
N LYS A 74 10.85 -7.41 -0.63
CA LYS A 74 11.73 -6.28 -0.89
C LYS A 74 11.39 -5.14 0.06
N THR A 75 12.41 -4.43 0.50
CA THR A 75 12.23 -3.22 1.31
C THR A 75 12.73 -2.03 0.50
N ILE A 76 11.93 -0.97 0.41
CA ILE A 76 12.34 0.26 -0.27
C ILE A 76 12.27 1.42 0.71
N GLN A 77 13.18 2.39 0.56
CA GLN A 77 13.29 3.56 1.42
C GLN A 77 12.33 4.66 0.98
N SER A 78 11.06 4.30 0.79
CA SER A 78 10.01 5.22 0.33
C SER A 78 8.65 4.57 0.55
N ILE A 79 7.64 5.38 0.82
CA ILE A 79 6.25 4.91 0.77
C ILE A 79 5.71 4.99 -0.66
N TRP A 80 6.55 5.31 -1.64
CA TRP A 80 6.15 5.46 -3.04
C TRP A 80 6.75 4.34 -3.89
N GLU A 81 5.94 3.34 -4.25
CA GLU A 81 6.37 2.13 -4.95
C GLU A 81 6.41 2.37 -6.46
N GLU A 82 7.40 3.11 -6.92
CA GLU A 82 7.54 3.51 -8.32
C GLU A 82 7.53 2.34 -9.30
N GLU A 83 8.19 1.24 -8.95
CA GLU A 83 8.28 0.07 -9.81
C GLU A 83 6.91 -0.55 -10.05
N ILE A 84 6.10 -0.63 -9.00
CA ILE A 84 4.73 -1.13 -9.10
C ILE A 84 3.88 -0.14 -9.90
N PHE A 85 3.98 1.14 -9.56
CA PHE A 85 3.18 2.19 -10.19
C PHE A 85 3.46 2.30 -11.70
N SER A 86 4.69 2.03 -12.13
CA SER A 86 5.06 2.10 -13.54
C SER A 86 4.31 1.08 -14.41
N ARG A 87 3.74 0.05 -13.80
CA ARG A 87 2.95 -0.97 -14.50
C ARG A 87 1.49 -0.61 -14.64
N ILE A 88 1.00 0.36 -13.86
CA ILE A 88 -0.40 0.75 -13.86
C ILE A 88 -0.68 1.62 -15.08
N HIS A 89 -1.82 1.38 -15.73
CA HIS A 89 -2.27 2.23 -16.83
C HIS A 89 -2.33 3.70 -16.35
N PRO A 90 -1.81 4.66 -17.13
CA PRO A 90 -1.74 6.05 -16.66
C PRO A 90 -3.04 6.65 -16.15
N ASP A 91 -4.16 6.36 -16.82
CA ASP A 91 -5.47 6.87 -16.39
C ASP A 91 -5.87 6.29 -15.04
N ASP A 92 -5.60 5.00 -14.85
CA ASP A 92 -5.95 4.30 -13.61
C ASP A 92 -5.03 4.71 -12.47
N LEU A 93 -3.77 5.03 -12.77
CA LEU A 93 -2.82 5.51 -11.76
C LEU A 93 -3.28 6.86 -11.20
N GLN A 94 -3.70 7.76 -12.05
CA GLN A 94 -4.20 9.06 -11.62
C GLN A 94 -5.44 8.89 -10.74
N GLU A 95 -6.37 8.04 -11.17
CA GLU A 95 -7.58 7.76 -10.40
C GLU A 95 -7.25 7.10 -9.06
N LYS A 96 -6.29 6.18 -9.04
CA LYS A 96 -5.83 5.55 -7.82
C LYS A 96 -5.36 6.59 -6.80
N HIS A 97 -4.51 7.52 -7.22
CA HIS A 97 -4.00 8.55 -6.31
C HIS A 97 -5.11 9.46 -5.80
N LEU A 98 -6.05 9.81 -6.66
CA LEU A 98 -7.18 10.65 -6.27
C LEU A 98 -8.05 9.94 -5.23
N GLN A 99 -8.36 8.66 -5.46
CA GLN A 99 -9.19 7.89 -4.55
C GLN A 99 -8.48 7.67 -3.20
N GLU A 100 -7.18 7.46 -3.21
CA GLU A 100 -6.41 7.31 -1.98
C GLU A 100 -6.39 8.62 -1.18
N LEU A 101 -6.25 9.75 -1.84
CA LEU A 101 -6.29 11.05 -1.18
C LEU A 101 -7.66 11.29 -0.54
N ARG A 102 -8.74 10.99 -1.26
CA ARG A 102 -10.10 11.09 -0.76
C ARG A 102 -10.34 10.18 0.45
N PHE A 103 -9.84 8.96 0.36
CA PHE A 103 -9.95 7.99 1.45
C PHE A 103 -9.22 8.48 2.70
N PHE A 104 -8.01 8.99 2.52
CA PHE A 104 -7.23 9.53 3.63
C PHE A 104 -7.95 10.70 4.30
N HIS A 105 -8.52 11.62 3.52
CA HIS A 105 -9.31 12.72 4.07
C HIS A 105 -10.56 12.23 4.81
N PHE A 106 -11.22 11.23 4.25
CA PHE A 106 -12.37 10.61 4.91
C PHE A 106 -11.97 10.02 6.26
N LEU A 107 -10.86 9.28 6.31
CA LEU A 107 -10.40 8.65 7.55
C LEU A 107 -10.12 9.67 8.64
N LYS A 108 -9.68 10.87 8.29
CA LYS A 108 -9.46 11.92 9.28
C LYS A 108 -10.74 12.32 10.01
N SER A 109 -11.88 12.15 9.38
CA SER A 109 -13.19 12.45 10.00
C SER A 109 -13.73 11.30 10.83
N VAL A 110 -13.07 10.13 10.77
CA VAL A 110 -13.49 8.91 11.47
C VAL A 110 -12.67 8.78 12.76
N PRO A 111 -13.30 8.47 13.91
CA PRO A 111 -12.55 8.20 15.13
C PRO A 111 -11.51 7.10 14.90
N GLU A 112 -10.32 7.27 15.46
CA GLU A 112 -9.20 6.36 15.24
C GLU A 112 -9.54 4.89 15.41
N LYS A 113 -10.29 4.58 16.46
CA LYS A 113 -10.66 3.20 16.77
C LYS A 113 -11.52 2.55 15.69
N LYS A 114 -12.21 3.35 14.89
CA LYS A 114 -13.11 2.85 13.84
C LYS A 114 -12.47 2.85 12.46
N ARG A 115 -11.31 3.46 12.30
CA ARG A 115 -10.64 3.53 11.00
C ARG A 115 -10.36 2.17 10.38
N PRO A 116 -9.96 1.14 11.15
CA PRO A 116 -9.74 -0.19 10.57
C PRO A 116 -10.97 -0.86 9.99
N ASP A 117 -12.18 -0.34 10.30
CA ASP A 117 -13.42 -0.90 9.75
C ASP A 117 -13.66 -0.50 8.29
N TYR A 118 -12.87 0.43 7.78
CA TYR A 118 -13.03 0.95 6.43
C TYR A 118 -11.83 0.57 5.58
N TYR A 119 -12.10 0.30 4.31
CA TYR A 119 -11.03 0.10 3.34
C TYR A 119 -11.46 0.63 1.98
N LEU A 120 -10.48 0.96 1.18
CA LEU A 120 -10.68 1.38 -0.20
C LEU A 120 -10.53 0.17 -1.11
N ILE A 121 -11.44 0.02 -2.05
CA ILE A 121 -11.35 -1.01 -3.08
C ILE A 121 -11.44 -0.32 -4.44
N HIS A 122 -10.61 -0.75 -5.37
CA HIS A 122 -10.47 -0.08 -6.65
C HIS A 122 -9.94 -1.05 -7.69
N ASN A 123 -10.57 -1.07 -8.86
CA ASN A 123 -10.08 -1.86 -9.99
C ASN A 123 -9.13 -1.01 -10.81
N MET A 124 -8.04 -1.63 -11.26
CA MET A 124 -7.09 -0.94 -12.12
C MET A 124 -6.46 -1.90 -13.10
N ARG A 125 -5.94 -1.36 -14.18
CA ARG A 125 -5.25 -2.13 -15.20
C ARG A 125 -3.76 -2.05 -14.96
N MET A 126 -3.08 -3.20 -14.95
CA MET A 126 -1.63 -3.27 -14.83
C MET A 126 -1.07 -4.07 -16.01
N ARG A 127 0.07 -3.60 -16.52
CA ARG A 127 0.74 -4.23 -17.65
C ARG A 127 1.51 -5.46 -17.17
N ASP A 128 1.24 -6.61 -17.80
CA ASP A 128 1.97 -7.84 -17.48
C ASP A 128 3.33 -7.87 -18.20
N HIS A 129 4.08 -8.95 -18.02
CA HIS A 129 5.41 -9.08 -18.61
C HIS A 129 5.40 -9.11 -20.14
N SER A 130 4.26 -9.40 -20.76
CA SER A 130 4.12 -9.41 -22.22
C SER A 130 3.66 -8.06 -22.78
N GLY A 131 3.42 -7.09 -21.92
CA GLY A 131 2.94 -5.77 -22.32
C GLY A 131 1.43 -5.64 -22.39
N ARG A 132 0.69 -6.67 -22.02
CA ARG A 132 -0.77 -6.64 -22.01
C ARG A 132 -1.28 -6.14 -20.67
N TYR A 133 -2.39 -5.38 -20.71
CA TYR A 133 -3.05 -4.95 -19.48
C TYR A 133 -3.95 -6.05 -18.94
N VAL A 134 -3.82 -6.30 -17.65
CA VAL A 134 -4.70 -7.22 -16.91
C VAL A 134 -5.39 -6.45 -15.80
N HIS A 135 -6.59 -6.88 -15.43
CA HIS A 135 -7.36 -6.24 -14.36
C HIS A 135 -6.87 -6.73 -13.01
N ILE A 136 -6.56 -5.79 -12.13
CA ILE A 136 -6.09 -6.06 -10.78
C ILE A 136 -7.06 -5.38 -9.81
N LEU A 137 -7.42 -6.10 -8.76
CA LEU A 137 -8.17 -5.55 -7.66
C LEU A 137 -7.19 -5.00 -6.63
N HIS A 138 -7.27 -3.70 -6.38
CA HIS A 138 -6.45 -3.03 -5.38
C HIS A 138 -7.28 -2.76 -4.14
N ARG A 139 -6.73 -3.10 -2.98
CA ARG A 139 -7.36 -2.81 -1.69
C ARG A 139 -6.36 -2.07 -0.82
N MET A 140 -6.84 -1.03 -0.13
CA MET A 140 -6.02 -0.27 0.78
C MET A 140 -6.70 -0.20 2.15
N PHE A 141 -5.97 -0.61 3.18
CA PHE A 141 -6.44 -0.67 4.55
C PHE A 141 -5.69 0.32 5.41
N TYR A 142 -6.39 0.86 6.40
CA TYR A 142 -5.74 1.60 7.46
C TYR A 142 -5.39 0.65 8.59
N ILE A 143 -4.14 0.68 9.02
CA ILE A 143 -3.69 -0.11 10.16
C ILE A 143 -3.14 0.87 11.19
N ALA A 144 -3.72 0.86 12.38
CA ALA A 144 -3.28 1.75 13.45
C ALA A 144 -1.86 1.41 13.87
N SER A 145 -1.00 2.40 13.91
CA SER A 145 0.40 2.24 14.27
C SER A 145 0.64 2.38 15.76
N HIS A 146 -0.35 2.82 16.51
CA HIS A 146 -0.23 2.97 17.96
C HIS A 146 -1.31 2.17 18.66
N SER A 147 -1.02 1.74 19.85
CA SER A 147 -1.98 1.02 20.66
C SER A 147 -2.53 1.93 21.74
N ASN A 148 -3.77 1.72 22.05
CA ASN A 148 -4.41 2.38 23.18
C ASN A 148 -5.06 1.34 24.06
#